data_5f52c9fa6bc122b7576b6239742f11c8
#
_entry.id   5f52c9fa6bc122b7576b6239742f11c8
#
_cell.length_a   1.000
_cell.length_b   1.000
_cell.length_c   1.000
_cell.angle_alpha   90.00
_cell.angle_beta   90.00
_cell.angle_gamma   90.00
#
_symmetry.space_group_name_H-M   'P 1'
#
loop_
_entity.id
_entity.type
_entity.pdbx_description
1 polymer ?
#
loop_
_entity_poly.entity_id
_entity_poly.type
_entity_poly.pdbx_seq_one_letter_code
_entity_poly.pdbx_strand_id
1 'polypeptide(L)'
;MDKLRKKKKLILVAGSIERSKNILSQIDDITDKKLLNFDRVKAGFIYMIRGFFLKIVIADRIAVIADEVFNRYYSYGTFVLILGAVCFAFQIYCDFASYSTIAIGSAQIMGFTLMENFETPYFAMSIKEFWRRWHISLSMWFRDYLYIPLGGTRKA
;
A
#
# COMPACT_ATOMS: atom_id res chain seq x y z
N MET A 1 26.42 20.24 8.81
CA MET A 1 25.07 19.66 9.04
C MET A 1 23.94 20.29 8.21
N ASP A 2 24.16 21.38 7.47
CA ASP A 2 23.07 22.10 6.74
C ASP A 2 22.80 21.67 5.29
N LYS A 3 23.63 20.84 4.69
CA LYS A 3 23.46 20.39 3.29
C LYS A 3 22.47 19.23 3.10
N LEU A 4 22.11 18.50 4.14
CA LEU A 4 21.14 17.39 4.08
C LEU A 4 19.68 17.88 4.19
N ARG A 5 19.46 19.08 4.72
CA ARG A 5 18.11 19.68 4.94
C ARG A 5 17.42 20.14 3.64
N LYS A 6 18.15 20.31 2.52
CA LYS A 6 17.61 20.83 1.25
C LYS A 6 17.21 19.77 0.22
N LYS A 7 17.52 18.50 0.40
CA LYS A 7 17.04 17.44 -0.49
C LYS A 7 15.83 16.76 0.13
N LYS A 8 14.63 17.25 -0.16
CA LYS A 8 13.36 16.51 -0.02
C LYS A 8 13.40 15.30 -0.97
N LYS A 9 14.26 14.31 -0.69
CA LYS A 9 14.26 13.06 -1.44
C LYS A 9 13.06 12.24 -0.96
N LEU A 10 12.15 11.99 -1.87
CA LEU A 10 11.17 10.94 -1.72
C LEU A 10 11.91 9.62 -1.53
N ILE A 11 11.67 8.93 -0.44
CA ILE A 11 12.11 7.57 -0.25
C ILE A 11 10.93 6.69 -0.63
N LEU A 12 10.98 6.11 -1.82
CA LEU A 12 10.11 5.03 -2.25
C LEU A 12 10.59 3.76 -1.55
N VAL A 13 9.94 3.40 -0.46
CA VAL A 13 10.10 2.07 0.14
C VAL A 13 8.92 1.24 -0.33
N ALA A 14 9.18 0.35 -1.28
CA ALA A 14 8.32 -0.79 -1.63
C ALA A 14 6.79 -0.50 -1.57
N GLY A 15 6.29 0.40 -2.41
CA GLY A 15 4.86 0.72 -2.51
C GLY A 15 4.32 1.73 -1.50
N SER A 16 4.97 1.94 -0.36
CA SER A 16 4.63 3.01 0.58
C SER A 16 5.49 4.23 0.28
N ILE A 17 4.87 5.32 -0.16
CA ILE A 17 5.55 6.61 -0.31
C ILE A 17 5.64 7.23 1.08
N GLU A 18 6.72 6.92 1.81
CA GLU A 18 6.93 7.49 3.13
C GLU A 18 7.62 8.86 3.03
N ARG A 19 7.23 9.78 3.90
CA ARG A 19 7.87 11.09 3.95
C ARG A 19 9.28 10.95 4.53
N SER A 20 10.26 11.48 3.82
CA SER A 20 11.66 11.48 4.29
C SER A 20 11.84 12.03 5.71
N LYS A 21 10.97 12.98 6.12
CA LYS A 21 10.96 13.52 7.48
C LYS A 21 10.63 12.46 8.54
N ASN A 22 9.68 11.57 8.26
CA ASN A 22 9.28 10.51 9.19
C ASN A 22 10.36 9.43 9.31
N ILE A 23 10.99 9.05 8.18
CA ILE A 23 12.06 8.06 8.21
C ILE A 23 13.31 8.61 8.91
N LEU A 24 13.68 9.87 8.63
CA LEU A 24 14.85 10.48 9.26
C LEU A 24 14.69 10.59 10.78
N SER A 25 13.51 10.96 11.29
CA SER A 25 13.27 10.98 12.74
C SER A 25 13.36 9.58 13.36
N GLN A 26 12.91 8.54 12.63
CA GLN A 26 12.98 7.16 13.11
C GLN A 26 14.42 6.60 13.06
N ILE A 27 15.27 7.07 12.14
CA ILE A 27 16.70 6.69 12.11
C ILE A 27 17.42 7.18 13.34
N ASP A 28 17.16 8.42 13.77
CA ASP A 28 17.76 8.97 14.99
C ASP A 28 17.33 8.16 16.23
N ASP A 29 16.07 7.73 16.28
CA ASP A 29 15.51 6.92 17.37
C ASP A 29 15.99 5.46 17.35
N ILE A 30 16.39 4.92 16.19
CA ILE A 30 16.80 3.50 16.07
C ILE A 30 18.15 3.25 16.74
N THR A 31 19.06 4.24 16.76
CA THR A 31 20.37 4.10 17.41
C THR A 31 20.24 3.77 18.90
N ASP A 32 19.15 4.18 19.55
CA ASP A 32 18.88 3.95 20.96
C ASP A 32 17.97 2.71 21.22
N LYS A 33 17.36 2.15 20.18
CA LYS A 33 16.49 0.97 20.32
C LYS A 33 17.30 -0.33 20.27
N LYS A 34 17.00 -1.25 21.18
CA LYS A 34 17.54 -2.62 21.11
C LYS A 34 17.27 -3.22 19.72
N LEU A 35 18.32 -3.61 19.00
CA LEU A 35 18.25 -4.18 17.65
C LEU A 35 17.31 -5.40 17.59
N LEU A 36 17.28 -6.22 18.64
CA LEU A 36 16.41 -7.39 18.76
C LEU A 36 15.38 -7.15 19.86
N ASN A 37 14.16 -6.84 19.46
CA ASN A 37 12.99 -6.88 20.31
C ASN A 37 12.07 -7.99 19.81
N PHE A 38 11.87 -9.02 20.60
CA PHE A 38 11.13 -10.23 20.23
C PHE A 38 9.68 -9.90 19.83
N ASP A 39 9.00 -9.04 20.57
CA ASP A 39 7.59 -8.67 20.28
C ASP A 39 7.46 -7.93 18.95
N ARG A 40 8.41 -7.06 18.65
CA ARG A 40 8.46 -6.33 17.37
C ARG A 40 8.72 -7.27 16.19
N VAL A 41 9.68 -8.18 16.34
CA VAL A 41 10.01 -9.19 15.32
C VAL A 41 8.82 -10.11 15.09
N LYS A 42 8.19 -10.62 16.16
CA LYS A 42 6.98 -11.43 16.08
C LYS A 42 5.85 -10.72 15.35
N ALA A 43 5.57 -9.47 15.71
CA ALA A 43 4.53 -8.68 15.07
C ALA A 43 4.83 -8.47 13.57
N GLY A 44 6.08 -8.12 13.20
CA GLY A 44 6.49 -7.98 11.81
C GLY A 44 6.35 -9.27 11.00
N PHE A 45 6.70 -10.43 11.58
CA PHE A 45 6.48 -11.71 10.93
C PHE A 45 4.99 -12.02 10.70
N ILE A 46 4.11 -11.68 11.65
CA ILE A 46 2.66 -11.86 11.49
C ILE A 46 2.15 -11.02 10.30
N TYR A 47 2.60 -9.76 10.17
CA TYR A 47 2.28 -8.92 9.01
C TYR A 47 2.78 -9.55 7.70
N MET A 48 4.00 -10.05 7.65
CA MET A 48 4.55 -10.71 6.46
C MET A 48 3.76 -11.96 6.09
N ILE A 49 3.46 -12.84 7.05
CA ILE A 49 2.66 -14.06 6.82
C ILE A 49 1.28 -13.70 6.27
N ARG A 50 0.62 -12.70 6.85
CA ARG A 50 -0.67 -12.20 6.36
C ARG A 50 -0.57 -11.68 4.92
N GLY A 51 0.49 -10.94 4.60
CA GLY A 51 0.74 -10.44 3.25
C GLY A 51 1.00 -11.57 2.26
N PHE A 52 1.85 -12.54 2.59
CA PHE A 52 2.09 -13.72 1.75
C PHE A 52 0.83 -14.57 1.57
N PHE A 53 0.03 -14.75 2.60
CA PHE A 53 -1.25 -15.44 2.48
C PHE A 53 -2.17 -14.73 1.47
N LEU A 54 -2.31 -13.41 1.61
CA LEU A 54 -3.13 -12.60 0.69
C LEU A 54 -2.63 -12.68 -0.76
N LYS A 55 -1.31 -12.68 -0.96
CA LYS A 55 -0.68 -12.80 -2.29
C LYS A 55 -0.89 -14.20 -2.88
N ILE A 56 -0.38 -15.23 -2.21
CA ILE A 56 -0.24 -16.57 -2.79
C ILE A 56 -1.58 -17.31 -2.81
N VAL A 57 -2.37 -17.18 -1.73
CA VAL A 57 -3.61 -17.95 -1.58
C VAL A 57 -4.80 -17.26 -2.20
N ILE A 58 -4.83 -15.92 -2.22
CA ILE A 58 -5.99 -15.16 -2.72
C ILE A 58 -5.67 -14.52 -4.07
N ALA A 59 -4.72 -13.58 -4.14
CA ALA A 59 -4.49 -12.80 -5.36
C ALA A 59 -4.08 -13.67 -6.54
N ASP A 60 -3.10 -14.55 -6.39
CA ASP A 60 -2.59 -15.39 -7.46
C ASP A 60 -3.62 -16.44 -7.91
N ARG A 61 -4.52 -16.88 -7.02
CA ARG A 61 -5.58 -17.83 -7.40
C ARG A 61 -6.73 -17.16 -8.15
N ILE A 62 -7.10 -15.96 -7.72
CA ILE A 62 -8.12 -15.15 -8.43
C ILE A 62 -7.58 -14.69 -9.78
N ALA A 63 -6.27 -14.41 -9.90
CA ALA A 63 -5.63 -14.04 -11.16
C ALA A 63 -5.87 -15.06 -12.25
N VAL A 64 -5.71 -16.36 -11.96
CA VAL A 64 -5.93 -17.43 -12.92
C VAL A 64 -7.35 -17.39 -13.50
N ILE A 65 -8.35 -17.11 -12.66
CA ILE A 65 -9.76 -17.02 -13.10
C ILE A 65 -9.98 -15.77 -13.95
N ALA A 66 -9.46 -14.63 -13.52
CA ALA A 66 -9.59 -13.37 -14.25
C ALA A 66 -8.91 -13.46 -15.63
N ASP A 67 -7.69 -13.97 -15.66
CA ASP A 67 -6.90 -14.12 -16.89
C ASP A 67 -7.60 -15.07 -17.89
N GLU A 68 -8.15 -16.20 -17.43
CA GLU A 68 -8.88 -17.14 -18.30
C GLU A 68 -10.10 -16.47 -18.92
N VAL A 69 -10.90 -15.73 -18.10
CA VAL A 69 -12.10 -15.05 -18.58
C VAL A 69 -11.75 -13.97 -19.59
N PHE A 70 -10.72 -13.15 -19.33
CA PHE A 70 -10.36 -12.04 -20.21
C PHE A 70 -9.63 -12.52 -21.48
N ASN A 71 -8.81 -13.57 -21.41
CA ASN A 71 -8.13 -14.11 -22.58
C ASN A 71 -9.10 -14.80 -23.55
N ARG A 72 -10.25 -15.29 -23.06
CA ARG A 72 -11.29 -15.98 -23.86
C ARG A 72 -12.65 -15.30 -23.78
N TYR A 73 -12.67 -13.97 -23.66
CA TYR A 73 -13.90 -13.19 -23.46
C TYR A 73 -14.99 -13.47 -24.50
N TYR A 74 -14.61 -13.79 -25.73
CA TYR A 74 -15.54 -14.13 -26.84
C TYR A 74 -16.27 -15.47 -26.64
N SER A 75 -15.76 -16.34 -25.76
CA SER A 75 -16.33 -17.67 -25.49
C SER A 75 -17.31 -17.65 -24.29
N TYR A 76 -17.36 -16.55 -23.56
CA TYR A 76 -18.15 -16.46 -22.34
C TYR A 76 -19.34 -15.50 -22.47
N GLY A 77 -20.45 -15.85 -21.83
CA GLY A 77 -21.62 -14.98 -21.74
C GLY A 77 -21.39 -13.81 -20.79
N THR A 78 -22.27 -12.80 -20.87
CA THR A 78 -22.20 -11.55 -20.12
C THR A 78 -22.03 -11.75 -18.62
N PHE A 79 -22.73 -12.71 -18.02
CA PHE A 79 -22.64 -12.99 -16.59
C PHE A 79 -21.23 -13.40 -16.16
N VAL A 80 -20.55 -14.27 -16.94
CA VAL A 80 -19.19 -14.71 -16.65
C VAL A 80 -18.19 -13.57 -16.81
N LEU A 81 -18.40 -12.68 -17.79
CA LEU A 81 -17.57 -11.49 -17.98
C LEU A 81 -17.70 -10.51 -16.80
N ILE A 82 -18.89 -10.31 -16.26
CA ILE A 82 -19.10 -9.48 -15.06
C ILE A 82 -18.39 -10.12 -13.86
N LEU A 83 -18.52 -11.43 -13.68
CA LEU A 83 -17.82 -12.14 -12.61
C LEU A 83 -16.30 -12.04 -12.76
N GLY A 84 -15.77 -12.16 -13.97
CA GLY A 84 -14.37 -11.95 -14.28
C GLY A 84 -13.88 -10.54 -13.90
N ALA A 85 -14.67 -9.50 -14.18
CA ALA A 85 -14.36 -8.13 -13.81
C ALA A 85 -14.34 -7.94 -12.29
N VAL A 86 -15.26 -8.56 -11.55
CA VAL A 86 -15.27 -8.55 -10.09
C VAL A 86 -14.03 -9.28 -9.55
N CYS A 87 -13.70 -10.45 -10.07
CA CYS A 87 -12.48 -11.19 -9.71
C CYS A 87 -11.23 -10.34 -9.95
N PHE A 88 -11.15 -9.68 -11.09
CA PHE A 88 -10.01 -8.79 -11.41
C PHE A 88 -9.89 -7.61 -10.43
N ALA A 89 -11.00 -6.99 -10.05
CA ALA A 89 -10.99 -5.93 -9.05
C ALA A 89 -10.45 -6.43 -7.70
N PHE A 90 -10.89 -7.61 -7.25
CA PHE A 90 -10.36 -8.23 -6.03
C PHE A 90 -8.89 -8.63 -6.15
N GLN A 91 -8.47 -9.14 -7.29
CA GLN A 91 -7.09 -9.48 -7.58
C GLN A 91 -6.18 -8.26 -7.43
N ILE A 92 -6.49 -7.14 -8.08
CA ILE A 92 -5.71 -5.89 -7.99
C ILE A 92 -5.58 -5.43 -6.53
N TYR A 93 -6.69 -5.46 -5.80
CA TYR A 93 -6.66 -5.08 -4.39
C TYR A 93 -5.78 -6.00 -3.55
N CYS A 94 -6.00 -7.31 -3.64
CA CYS A 94 -5.27 -8.29 -2.85
C CYS A 94 -3.78 -8.31 -3.19
N ASP A 95 -3.43 -8.17 -4.46
CA ASP A 95 -2.04 -8.13 -4.93
C ASP A 95 -1.31 -6.90 -4.38
N PHE A 96 -1.91 -5.74 -4.47
CA PHE A 96 -1.28 -4.51 -4.02
C PHE A 96 -1.29 -4.37 -2.48
N ALA A 97 -2.38 -4.76 -1.82
CA ALA A 97 -2.47 -4.75 -0.37
C ALA A 97 -1.48 -5.73 0.27
N SER A 98 -1.30 -6.91 -0.34
CA SER A 98 -0.32 -7.90 0.12
C SER A 98 1.10 -7.35 0.09
N TYR A 99 1.50 -6.73 -1.01
CA TYR A 99 2.80 -6.11 -1.16
C TYR A 99 3.06 -5.03 -0.10
N SER A 100 2.07 -4.16 0.13
CA SER A 100 2.16 -3.13 1.18
C SER A 100 2.28 -3.75 2.57
N THR A 101 1.51 -4.81 2.86
CA THR A 101 1.52 -5.50 4.15
C THR A 101 2.87 -6.19 4.41
N ILE A 102 3.46 -6.83 3.40
CA ILE A 102 4.81 -7.43 3.49
C ILE A 102 5.85 -6.35 3.77
N ALA A 103 5.77 -5.22 3.07
CA ALA A 103 6.70 -4.11 3.27
C ALA A 103 6.62 -3.52 4.69
N ILE A 104 5.40 -3.36 5.23
CA ILE A 104 5.17 -2.90 6.61
C ILE A 104 5.79 -3.90 7.60
N GLY A 105 5.53 -5.20 7.43
CA GLY A 105 6.10 -6.24 8.29
C GLY A 105 7.63 -6.27 8.26
N SER A 106 8.23 -6.17 7.09
CA SER A 106 9.69 -6.11 6.92
C SER A 106 10.30 -4.88 7.58
N ALA A 107 9.69 -3.71 7.39
CA ALA A 107 10.11 -2.47 8.03
C ALA A 107 9.99 -2.55 9.55
N GLN A 108 8.91 -3.15 10.07
CA GLN A 108 8.68 -3.32 11.49
C GLN A 108 9.75 -4.20 12.15
N ILE A 109 10.18 -5.29 11.50
CA ILE A 109 11.31 -6.11 11.97
C ILE A 109 12.57 -5.26 12.10
N MET A 110 12.85 -4.41 11.13
CA MET A 110 14.00 -3.50 11.15
C MET A 110 13.86 -2.33 12.14
N GLY A 111 12.69 -2.14 12.75
CA GLY A 111 12.43 -1.07 13.73
C GLY A 111 11.79 0.18 13.15
N PHE A 112 11.41 0.17 11.87
CA PHE A 112 10.68 1.26 11.23
C PHE A 112 9.18 1.05 11.27
N THR A 113 8.43 2.12 11.43
CA THR A 113 6.98 2.14 11.31
C THR A 113 6.60 2.80 9.99
N LEU A 114 5.97 2.05 9.10
CA LEU A 114 5.40 2.56 7.86
C LEU A 114 3.89 2.74 8.01
N MET A 115 3.31 3.64 7.21
CA MET A 115 1.87 3.85 7.19
C MET A 115 1.14 2.76 6.42
N GLU A 116 -0.08 2.46 6.82
CA GLU A 116 -0.97 1.58 6.06
C GLU A 116 -1.47 2.28 4.80
N ASN A 117 -1.50 1.54 3.67
CA ASN A 117 -1.93 2.05 2.38
C ASN A 117 -3.37 1.72 2.02
N PHE A 118 -3.98 0.76 2.70
CA PHE A 118 -5.31 0.27 2.37
C PHE A 118 -6.17 0.12 3.62
N GLU A 119 -7.35 0.73 3.59
CA GLU A 119 -8.36 0.66 4.65
C GLU A 119 -9.71 0.26 4.06
N THR A 120 -9.86 -1.04 3.74
CA THR A 120 -11.11 -1.60 3.20
C THR A 120 -11.77 -0.73 2.11
N PRO A 121 -11.09 -0.43 0.99
CA PRO A 121 -11.54 0.58 0.02
C PRO A 121 -12.86 0.25 -0.67
N TYR A 122 -13.18 -1.02 -0.87
CA TYR A 122 -14.42 -1.45 -1.54
C TYR A 122 -15.68 -1.30 -0.69
N PHE A 123 -15.55 -0.96 0.60
CA PHE A 123 -16.69 -0.58 1.45
C PHE A 123 -16.92 0.93 1.49
N ALA A 124 -16.26 1.69 0.62
CA ALA A 124 -16.47 3.12 0.51
C ALA A 124 -17.82 3.45 -0.12
N MET A 125 -18.55 4.40 0.45
CA MET A 125 -19.84 4.85 -0.05
C MET A 125 -19.74 5.97 -1.10
N SER A 126 -18.54 6.46 -1.37
CA SER A 126 -18.30 7.49 -2.37
C SER A 126 -16.92 7.34 -3.01
N ILE A 127 -16.74 7.87 -4.24
CA ILE A 127 -15.45 7.90 -4.94
C ILE A 127 -14.39 8.67 -4.11
N LYS A 128 -14.79 9.74 -3.45
CA LYS A 128 -13.90 10.50 -2.57
C LYS A 128 -13.42 9.67 -1.38
N GLU A 129 -14.31 8.88 -0.79
CA GLU A 129 -13.99 7.99 0.31
C GLU A 129 -13.13 6.82 -0.16
N PHE A 130 -13.41 6.25 -1.35
CA PHE A 130 -12.60 5.22 -1.97
C PHE A 130 -11.13 5.66 -2.06
N TRP A 131 -10.84 6.83 -2.62
CA TRP A 131 -9.47 7.35 -2.73
C TRP A 131 -8.82 7.70 -1.40
N ARG A 132 -9.57 7.90 -0.33
CA ARG A 132 -9.04 8.05 1.03
C ARG A 132 -8.59 6.72 1.65
N ARG A 133 -9.14 5.61 1.17
CA ARG A 133 -8.90 4.25 1.66
C ARG A 133 -8.01 3.42 0.74
N TRP A 134 -7.85 3.86 -0.51
CA TRP A 134 -7.01 3.23 -1.54
C TRP A 134 -5.70 3.97 -1.68
N HIS A 135 -4.57 3.23 -1.55
CA HIS A 135 -3.21 3.74 -1.70
C HIS A 135 -3.02 5.11 -1.02
N ILE A 136 -3.26 5.13 0.29
CA ILE A 136 -3.35 6.35 1.12
C ILE A 136 -2.10 7.22 1.00
N SER A 137 -0.90 6.60 0.98
CA SER A 137 0.36 7.34 0.85
C SER A 137 0.47 8.09 -0.48
N LEU A 138 0.04 7.49 -1.60
CA LEU A 138 0.02 8.13 -2.91
C LEU A 138 -1.01 9.27 -2.94
N SER A 139 -2.21 9.05 -2.42
CA SER A 139 -3.26 10.07 -2.35
C SER A 139 -2.81 11.30 -1.56
N MET A 140 -2.13 11.09 -0.42
CA MET A 140 -1.54 12.18 0.36
C MET A 140 -0.40 12.87 -0.39
N TRP A 141 0.44 12.10 -1.10
CA TRP A 141 1.52 12.68 -1.90
C TRP A 141 0.96 13.57 -3.03
N PHE A 142 -0.03 13.10 -3.79
CA PHE A 142 -0.68 13.91 -4.83
C PHE A 142 -1.29 15.18 -4.27
N ARG A 143 -1.95 15.08 -3.11
CA ARG A 143 -2.50 16.27 -2.44
C ARG A 143 -1.42 17.28 -2.10
N ASP A 144 -0.34 16.85 -1.47
CA ASP A 144 0.66 17.74 -0.88
C ASP A 144 1.63 18.32 -1.92
N TYR A 145 1.96 17.55 -2.96
CA TYR A 145 2.99 17.93 -3.94
C TYR A 145 2.42 18.40 -5.29
N LEU A 146 1.18 18.04 -5.61
CA LEU A 146 0.56 18.41 -6.86
C LEU A 146 -0.65 19.33 -6.64
N TYR A 147 -1.65 18.88 -5.90
CA TYR A 147 -2.93 19.59 -5.76
C TYR A 147 -2.80 20.92 -5.02
N ILE A 148 -2.16 20.92 -3.83
CA ILE A 148 -1.99 22.16 -3.03
C ILE A 148 -1.09 23.18 -3.75
N PRO A 149 0.09 22.83 -4.32
CA PRO A 149 0.93 23.77 -5.06
C PRO A 149 0.27 24.37 -6.32
N LEU A 150 -0.62 23.62 -6.97
CA LEU A 150 -1.38 24.09 -8.14
C LEU A 150 -2.59 24.98 -7.78
N GLY A 151 -2.76 25.30 -6.49
CA GLY A 151 -3.83 26.21 -6.03
C GLY A 151 -5.06 25.52 -5.46
N GLY A 152 -5.05 24.18 -5.32
CA GLY A 152 -6.13 23.45 -4.66
C GLY A 152 -6.28 23.85 -3.20
N THR A 153 -7.52 24.01 -2.72
CA THR A 153 -7.91 24.41 -1.34
C THR A 153 -7.48 25.80 -0.87
N ARG A 154 -7.09 26.72 -1.76
CA ARG A 154 -6.80 28.12 -1.36
C ARG A 154 -8.04 29.00 -1.26
N LYS A 155 -9.24 28.46 -1.52
CA LYS A 155 -10.52 29.15 -1.36
C LYS A 155 -11.53 28.22 -0.71
N ALA A 156 -11.49 28.13 0.58
CA ALA A 156 -12.61 27.77 1.43
C ALA A 156 -12.43 28.51 2.76
#